data_6600a04eba10edbcd3e61c0c55b44bf0
#
_entry.id   6600a04eba10edbcd3e61c0c55b44bf0
#
_cell.length_a   1.000
_cell.length_b   1.000
_cell.length_c   1.000
_cell.angle_alpha   90.00
_cell.angle_beta   90.00
_cell.angle_gamma   90.00
#
_symmetry.space_group_name_H-M   'P 1'
#
loop_
_entity.id
_entity.type
_entity.pdbx_description
1 polymer ?
#
loop_
_entity_poly.entity_id
_entity_poly.type
_entity_poly.pdbx_seq_one_letter_code
_entity_poly.pdbx_strand_id
1 'polypeptide(L)'
;MAVRLRLAHTADLEPAELRRARALLDAAFDGDFSAEDWDHGLGGIHVLLQDGAGLAAHGSVVMRRIRHRGRWLRTGYVEAVAVRADARRTGLGGRVMAELERVIDRAYDLGALAASDEGALLYAARGWQRWGGQVHALSPDGVVRLPEAEGGVWLRPGLAGPLDPARELVFDWREGDVT
;
A
#
# COMPACT_ATOMS: atom_id res chain seq x y z
N MET A 1 -1.10 10.97 -25.27
CA MET A 1 -1.11 12.17 -24.38
C MET A 1 -0.10 11.97 -23.25
N ALA A 2 0.62 13.04 -22.86
CA ALA A 2 1.61 12.96 -21.79
C ALA A 2 0.91 12.77 -20.42
N VAL A 3 1.32 11.75 -19.67
CA VAL A 3 0.85 11.53 -18.30
C VAL A 3 1.78 12.29 -17.35
N ARG A 4 1.23 13.24 -16.59
CA ARG A 4 1.93 14.03 -15.57
C ARG A 4 1.97 13.26 -14.27
N LEU A 5 3.16 13.16 -13.69
CA LEU A 5 3.41 12.62 -12.35
C LEU A 5 3.42 13.75 -11.31
N ARG A 6 2.75 13.56 -10.18
CA ARG A 6 2.92 14.35 -8.96
C ARG A 6 3.16 13.42 -7.78
N LEU A 7 4.18 13.71 -7.01
CA LEU A 7 4.46 13.12 -5.70
C LEU A 7 4.23 14.20 -4.65
N ALA A 8 3.42 13.93 -3.63
CA ALA A 8 3.11 14.91 -2.59
C ALA A 8 2.73 14.22 -1.28
N HIS A 9 3.10 14.83 -0.15
CA HIS A 9 2.52 14.44 1.13
C HIS A 9 1.04 14.85 1.18
N THR A 10 0.23 14.15 1.98
CA THR A 10 -1.20 14.49 2.17
C THR A 10 -1.41 15.98 2.46
N ALA A 11 -0.54 16.58 3.29
CA ALA A 11 -0.61 18.00 3.68
C ALA A 11 -0.37 18.98 2.51
N ASP A 12 0.24 18.52 1.42
CA ASP A 12 0.56 19.33 0.24
C ASP A 12 -0.46 19.16 -0.89
N LEU A 13 -1.48 18.33 -0.66
CA LEU A 13 -2.57 18.10 -1.60
C LEU A 13 -3.74 19.05 -1.33
N GLU A 14 -4.21 19.68 -2.40
CA GLU A 14 -5.42 20.48 -2.34
C GLU A 14 -6.65 19.62 -2.04
N PRO A 15 -7.68 20.13 -1.34
CA PRO A 15 -8.90 19.38 -1.07
C PRO A 15 -9.56 18.79 -2.33
N ALA A 16 -9.42 19.47 -3.48
CA ALA A 16 -9.93 18.98 -4.75
C ALA A 16 -9.14 17.79 -5.30
N GLU A 17 -7.84 17.69 -5.00
CA GLU A 17 -7.01 16.54 -5.39
C GLU A 17 -7.34 15.32 -4.54
N LEU A 18 -7.51 15.49 -3.23
CA LEU A 18 -7.96 14.44 -2.32
C LEU A 18 -9.34 13.89 -2.72
N ARG A 19 -10.31 14.79 -3.04
CA ARG A 19 -11.61 14.33 -3.54
C ARG A 19 -11.51 13.53 -4.84
N ARG A 20 -10.63 13.92 -5.78
CA ARG A 20 -10.42 13.17 -7.02
C ARG A 20 -9.77 11.82 -6.77
N ALA A 21 -8.82 11.74 -5.84
CA ALA A 21 -8.21 10.48 -5.44
C ALA A 21 -9.25 9.55 -4.82
N ARG A 22 -10.05 10.04 -3.87
CA ARG A 22 -11.15 9.27 -3.27
C ARG A 22 -12.14 8.77 -4.32
N ALA A 23 -12.60 9.62 -5.22
CA ALA A 23 -13.54 9.22 -6.27
C ALA A 23 -12.97 8.16 -7.23
N LEU A 24 -11.66 8.22 -7.52
CA LEU A 24 -10.99 7.19 -8.30
C LEU A 24 -10.99 5.84 -7.57
N LEU A 25 -10.73 5.85 -6.25
CA LEU A 25 -10.70 4.65 -5.43
C LEU A 25 -12.11 4.05 -5.28
N ASP A 26 -13.11 4.86 -4.96
CA ASP A 26 -14.52 4.42 -4.88
C ASP A 26 -14.96 3.72 -6.19
N ALA A 27 -14.57 4.27 -7.33
CA ALA A 27 -14.87 3.68 -8.64
C ALA A 27 -14.03 2.44 -8.98
N ALA A 28 -12.80 2.34 -8.48
CA ALA A 28 -11.90 1.23 -8.76
C ALA A 28 -12.20 -0.01 -7.93
N PHE A 29 -12.75 0.18 -6.73
CA PHE A 29 -13.12 -0.87 -5.78
C PHE A 29 -14.63 -1.16 -5.75
N ASP A 30 -15.38 -0.69 -6.77
CA ASP A 30 -16.81 -0.97 -6.94
C ASP A 30 -17.69 -0.65 -5.70
N GLY A 31 -17.28 0.35 -4.90
CA GLY A 31 -17.95 0.78 -3.69
C GLY A 31 -17.52 0.06 -2.40
N ASP A 32 -16.65 -0.92 -2.48
CA ASP A 32 -16.09 -1.64 -1.31
C ASP A 32 -14.89 -0.90 -0.67
N PHE A 33 -14.74 0.41 -0.94
CA PHE A 33 -13.71 1.25 -0.36
C PHE A 33 -14.27 2.07 0.79
N SER A 34 -14.02 1.66 2.01
CA SER A 34 -14.59 2.24 3.23
C SER A 34 -14.00 3.63 3.58
N ALA A 35 -14.52 4.24 4.62
CA ALA A 35 -13.95 5.47 5.18
C ALA A 35 -12.62 5.18 5.90
N GLU A 36 -12.53 4.04 6.54
CA GLU A 36 -11.32 3.56 7.22
C GLU A 36 -10.20 3.29 6.21
N ASP A 37 -10.50 2.63 5.08
CA ASP A 37 -9.50 2.41 4.01
C ASP A 37 -8.96 3.73 3.45
N TRP A 38 -9.83 4.74 3.33
CA TRP A 38 -9.40 6.08 2.95
C TRP A 38 -8.47 6.70 3.99
N ASP A 39 -8.84 6.62 5.27
CA ASP A 39 -8.06 7.17 6.38
C ASP A 39 -6.67 6.52 6.45
N HIS A 40 -6.57 5.22 6.18
CA HIS A 40 -5.32 4.48 6.15
C HIS A 40 -4.29 5.07 5.16
N GLY A 41 -4.74 5.63 4.05
CA GLY A 41 -3.87 6.24 3.05
C GLY A 41 -3.41 7.67 3.38
N LEU A 42 -4.05 8.31 4.39
CA LEU A 42 -3.76 9.70 4.76
C LEU A 42 -2.52 9.81 5.66
N GLY A 43 -1.90 10.99 5.66
CA GLY A 43 -0.66 11.26 6.39
C GLY A 43 0.59 10.69 5.72
N GLY A 44 0.47 10.11 4.53
CA GLY A 44 1.55 9.53 3.76
C GLY A 44 1.95 10.33 2.52
N ILE A 45 2.77 9.71 1.69
CA ILE A 45 3.15 10.21 0.38
C ILE A 45 2.24 9.60 -0.67
N HIS A 46 1.59 10.45 -1.46
CA HIS A 46 0.72 10.07 -2.57
C HIS A 46 1.45 10.19 -3.90
N VAL A 47 1.20 9.24 -4.78
CA VAL A 47 1.56 9.28 -6.20
C VAL A 47 0.28 9.50 -7.00
N LEU A 48 0.25 10.59 -7.77
CA LEU A 48 -0.87 10.92 -8.65
C LEU A 48 -0.38 10.97 -10.09
N LEU A 49 -1.00 10.17 -10.95
CA LEU A 49 -0.78 10.20 -12.39
C LEU A 49 -2.00 10.82 -13.06
N GLN A 50 -1.80 11.93 -13.76
CA GLN A 50 -2.86 12.69 -14.43
C GLN A 50 -2.65 12.68 -15.95
N ASP A 51 -3.72 12.47 -16.68
CA ASP A 51 -3.78 12.63 -18.14
C ASP A 51 -4.76 13.75 -18.54
N GLY A 52 -5.10 13.86 -19.83
CA GLY A 52 -6.04 14.89 -20.30
C GLY A 52 -7.48 14.69 -19.84
N ALA A 53 -7.84 13.50 -19.32
CA ALA A 53 -9.17 13.21 -18.76
C ALA A 53 -9.21 13.36 -17.22
N GLY A 54 -8.07 13.66 -16.59
CA GLY A 54 -7.98 13.87 -15.15
C GLY A 54 -7.06 12.87 -14.43
N LEU A 55 -7.39 12.51 -13.18
CA LEU A 55 -6.61 11.52 -12.43
C LEU A 55 -6.78 10.14 -13.02
N ALA A 56 -5.68 9.58 -13.51
CA ALA A 56 -5.64 8.28 -14.19
C ALA A 56 -5.18 7.14 -13.27
N ALA A 57 -4.31 7.42 -12.29
CA ALA A 57 -3.88 6.43 -11.31
C ALA A 57 -3.45 7.10 -10.01
N HIS A 58 -3.58 6.37 -8.92
CA HIS A 58 -3.23 6.77 -7.56
C HIS A 58 -2.59 5.60 -6.81
N GLY A 59 -1.80 5.90 -5.81
CA GLY A 59 -1.36 5.03 -4.74
C GLY A 59 -0.69 5.87 -3.66
N SER A 60 -0.67 5.36 -2.44
CA SER A 60 0.01 6.05 -1.34
C SER A 60 0.93 5.09 -0.57
N VAL A 61 1.87 5.64 0.16
CA VAL A 61 2.69 4.93 1.13
C VAL A 61 2.65 5.67 2.46
N VAL A 62 2.30 4.94 3.50
CA VAL A 62 2.25 5.42 4.88
C VAL A 62 3.27 4.68 5.73
N MET A 63 3.68 5.28 6.83
CA MET A 63 4.57 4.62 7.77
C MET A 63 3.76 3.74 8.73
N ARG A 64 4.11 2.45 8.76
CA ARG A 64 3.58 1.51 9.74
C ARG A 64 4.71 0.83 10.51
N ARG A 65 4.37 0.16 11.59
CA ARG A 65 5.30 -0.66 12.36
C ARG A 65 4.92 -2.13 12.23
N ILE A 66 5.86 -2.93 11.71
CA ILE A 66 5.74 -4.39 11.71
C ILE A 66 6.84 -4.95 12.59
N ARG A 67 6.48 -5.81 13.56
CA ARG A 67 7.44 -6.51 14.40
C ARG A 67 7.74 -7.88 13.80
N HIS A 68 9.02 -8.20 13.68
CA HIS A 68 9.51 -9.52 13.30
C HIS A 68 10.65 -9.92 14.21
N ARG A 69 10.62 -11.12 14.78
CA ARG A 69 11.63 -11.64 15.72
C ARG A 69 11.93 -10.66 16.86
N GLY A 70 10.88 -10.06 17.43
CA GLY A 70 10.97 -9.09 18.53
C GLY A 70 11.43 -7.69 18.14
N ARG A 71 11.86 -7.44 16.91
CA ARG A 71 12.31 -6.13 16.41
C ARG A 71 11.20 -5.42 15.63
N TRP A 72 10.91 -4.17 15.99
CA TRP A 72 10.03 -3.30 15.24
C TRP A 72 10.75 -2.70 14.02
N LEU A 73 10.17 -2.86 12.86
CA LEU A 73 10.65 -2.32 11.59
C LEU A 73 9.82 -1.12 11.18
N ARG A 74 10.47 -0.08 10.68
CA ARG A 74 9.81 1.02 9.99
C ARG A 74 9.39 0.52 8.62
N THR A 75 8.10 0.40 8.41
CA THR A 75 7.56 -0.20 7.21
C THR A 75 6.87 0.85 6.36
N GLY A 76 7.27 0.99 5.11
CA GLY A 76 6.51 1.73 4.11
C GLY A 76 5.37 0.85 3.62
N TYR A 77 4.17 1.12 4.13
CA TYR A 77 2.99 0.35 3.79
C TYR A 77 2.26 0.99 2.62
N VAL A 78 2.08 0.22 1.54
CA VAL A 78 1.41 0.71 0.32
C VAL A 78 -0.09 0.57 0.49
N GLU A 79 -0.79 1.69 0.29
CA GLU A 79 -2.24 1.78 0.41
C GLU A 79 -2.88 2.25 -0.91
N ALA A 80 -4.09 1.79 -1.16
CA ALA A 80 -5.02 2.38 -2.11
C ALA A 80 -4.44 2.58 -3.53
N VAL A 81 -3.81 1.54 -4.09
CA VAL A 81 -3.33 1.56 -5.48
C VAL A 81 -4.49 1.31 -6.42
N ALA A 82 -4.79 2.28 -7.28
CA ALA A 82 -5.83 2.17 -8.28
C ALA A 82 -5.45 2.80 -9.62
N VAL A 83 -6.02 2.25 -10.68
CA VAL A 83 -5.94 2.79 -12.05
C VAL A 83 -7.36 2.91 -12.61
N ARG A 84 -7.67 4.09 -13.16
CA ARG A 84 -8.95 4.36 -13.82
C ARG A 84 -9.24 3.30 -14.90
N ALA A 85 -10.48 2.84 -14.99
CA ALA A 85 -10.86 1.67 -15.80
C ALA A 85 -10.39 1.76 -17.27
N ASP A 86 -10.57 2.93 -17.91
CA ASP A 86 -10.17 3.20 -19.30
C ASP A 86 -8.65 3.29 -19.50
N ALA A 87 -7.88 3.46 -18.42
CA ALA A 87 -6.41 3.58 -18.42
C ALA A 87 -5.71 2.31 -17.91
N ARG A 88 -6.47 1.26 -17.55
CA ARG A 88 -5.89 -0.04 -17.13
C ARG A 88 -5.07 -0.68 -18.26
N ARG A 89 -4.10 -1.52 -17.88
CA ARG A 89 -3.18 -2.23 -18.80
C ARG A 89 -2.30 -1.34 -19.68
N THR A 90 -2.17 -0.05 -19.34
CA THR A 90 -1.27 0.89 -20.01
C THR A 90 0.05 1.12 -19.26
N GLY A 91 0.30 0.34 -18.19
CA GLY A 91 1.52 0.42 -17.36
C GLY A 91 1.45 1.46 -16.22
N LEU A 92 0.31 2.15 -16.02
CA LEU A 92 0.21 3.20 -14.99
C LEU A 92 0.34 2.65 -13.57
N GLY A 93 -0.22 1.48 -13.27
CA GLY A 93 -0.02 0.82 -11.97
C GLY A 93 1.47 0.57 -11.67
N GLY A 94 2.21 0.09 -12.66
CA GLY A 94 3.67 -0.08 -12.55
C GLY A 94 4.44 1.23 -12.31
N ARG A 95 3.97 2.34 -12.92
CA ARG A 95 4.56 3.68 -12.70
C ARG A 95 4.27 4.21 -11.29
N VAL A 96 3.04 3.99 -10.78
CA VAL A 96 2.69 4.32 -9.39
C VAL A 96 3.60 3.55 -8.45
N MET A 97 3.69 2.23 -8.60
CA MET A 97 4.52 1.38 -7.74
C MET A 97 6.00 1.75 -7.80
N ALA A 98 6.55 2.10 -8.97
CA ALA A 98 7.94 2.51 -9.10
C ALA A 98 8.29 3.72 -8.20
N GLU A 99 7.38 4.69 -8.10
CA GLU A 99 7.60 5.85 -7.24
C GLU A 99 7.42 5.52 -5.74
N LEU A 100 6.42 4.70 -5.39
CA LEU A 100 6.24 4.24 -4.02
C LEU A 100 7.45 3.40 -3.55
N GLU A 101 7.91 2.48 -4.39
CA GLU A 101 9.11 1.67 -4.12
C GLU A 101 10.36 2.53 -3.93
N ARG A 102 10.52 3.59 -4.74
CA ARG A 102 11.63 4.54 -4.57
C ARG A 102 11.59 5.24 -3.20
N VAL A 103 10.40 5.58 -2.70
CA VAL A 103 10.23 6.14 -1.35
C VAL A 103 10.56 5.09 -0.30
N ILE A 104 10.03 3.87 -0.46
CA ILE A 104 10.26 2.75 0.47
C ILE A 104 11.76 2.45 0.59
N ASP A 105 12.44 2.27 -0.53
CA ASP A 105 13.86 1.90 -0.57
C ASP A 105 14.78 2.95 0.10
N ARG A 106 14.33 4.21 0.18
CA ARG A 106 15.12 5.31 0.77
C ARG A 106 14.78 5.63 2.22
N ALA A 107 13.56 5.34 2.65
CA ALA A 107 13.06 5.84 3.94
C ALA A 107 12.72 4.74 4.95
N TYR A 108 12.56 3.48 4.51
CA TYR A 108 12.01 2.42 5.34
C TYR A 108 12.94 1.19 5.41
N ASP A 109 12.74 0.41 6.47
CA ASP A 109 13.47 -0.85 6.66
C ASP A 109 12.86 -1.98 5.81
N LEU A 110 11.56 -1.86 5.51
CA LEU A 110 10.74 -2.87 4.82
C LEU A 110 9.64 -2.16 4.03
N GLY A 111 9.24 -2.72 2.89
CA GLY A 111 7.97 -2.43 2.23
C GLY A 111 6.96 -3.54 2.51
N ALA A 112 5.69 -3.18 2.71
CA ALA A 112 4.61 -4.15 2.84
C ALA A 112 3.33 -3.65 2.17
N LEU A 113 2.45 -4.57 1.80
CA LEU A 113 1.10 -4.31 1.31
C LEU A 113 0.23 -5.56 1.47
N ALA A 114 -1.08 -5.37 1.48
CA ALA A 114 -2.05 -6.43 1.23
C ALA A 114 -2.50 -6.37 -0.23
N ALA A 115 -2.59 -7.51 -0.89
CA ALA A 115 -2.96 -7.58 -2.29
C ALA A 115 -4.17 -8.48 -2.51
N SER A 116 -5.09 -8.00 -3.36
CA SER A 116 -6.07 -8.86 -4.01
C SER A 116 -5.39 -9.78 -5.04
N ASP A 117 -6.07 -10.84 -5.44
CA ASP A 117 -5.55 -11.76 -6.47
C ASP A 117 -5.25 -11.05 -7.80
N GLU A 118 -6.03 -10.02 -8.17
CA GLU A 118 -5.77 -9.21 -9.36
C GLU A 118 -4.47 -8.40 -9.26
N GLY A 119 -4.18 -7.85 -8.08
CA GLY A 119 -2.97 -7.07 -7.81
C GLY A 119 -1.71 -7.93 -7.72
N ALA A 120 -1.84 -9.19 -7.33
CA ALA A 120 -0.72 -10.09 -7.06
C ALA A 120 0.28 -10.19 -8.22
N LEU A 121 -0.20 -10.24 -9.48
CA LEU A 121 0.65 -10.30 -10.67
C LEU A 121 1.52 -9.05 -10.84
N LEU A 122 0.97 -7.87 -10.52
CA LEU A 122 1.73 -6.62 -10.58
C LEU A 122 2.88 -6.62 -9.58
N TYR A 123 2.61 -7.02 -8.33
CA TYR A 123 3.59 -7.02 -7.26
C TYR A 123 4.66 -8.10 -7.47
N ALA A 124 4.28 -9.32 -7.86
CA ALA A 124 5.22 -10.39 -8.20
C ALA A 124 6.18 -9.96 -9.31
N ALA A 125 5.67 -9.36 -10.40
CA ALA A 125 6.49 -8.87 -11.52
C ALA A 125 7.47 -7.75 -11.11
N ARG A 126 7.24 -7.10 -9.98
CA ARG A 126 8.09 -6.05 -9.42
C ARG A 126 9.04 -6.54 -8.32
N GLY A 127 9.09 -7.85 -8.08
CA GLY A 127 10.00 -8.46 -7.11
C GLY A 127 9.51 -8.43 -5.66
N TRP A 128 8.25 -8.08 -5.43
CA TRP A 128 7.63 -8.27 -4.12
C TRP A 128 7.44 -9.76 -3.85
N GLN A 129 7.57 -10.15 -2.60
CA GLN A 129 7.50 -11.54 -2.17
C GLN A 129 6.25 -11.75 -1.30
N ARG A 130 5.45 -12.75 -1.67
CA ARG A 130 4.29 -13.13 -0.87
C ARG A 130 4.77 -13.71 0.46
N TRP A 131 4.20 -13.21 1.56
CA TRP A 131 4.51 -13.73 2.89
C TRP A 131 3.88 -15.10 3.10
N GLY A 132 4.69 -16.09 3.49
CA GLY A 132 4.26 -17.46 3.72
C GLY A 132 4.12 -17.84 5.20
N GLY A 133 4.40 -16.91 6.12
CA GLY A 133 4.31 -17.13 7.55
C GLY A 133 3.02 -16.62 8.17
N GLN A 134 2.90 -16.76 9.49
CA GLN A 134 1.75 -16.27 10.24
C GLN A 134 1.71 -14.74 10.29
N VAL A 135 0.49 -14.21 10.31
CA VAL A 135 0.20 -12.78 10.45
C VAL A 135 -0.54 -12.53 11.75
N HIS A 136 -0.09 -11.54 12.50
CA HIS A 136 -0.68 -11.14 13.78
C HIS A 136 -0.82 -9.61 13.83
N ALA A 137 -1.61 -9.11 14.77
CA ALA A 137 -1.69 -7.71 15.13
C ALA A 137 -1.49 -7.52 16.63
N LEU A 138 -0.92 -6.38 17.03
CA LEU A 138 -0.86 -5.94 18.42
C LEU A 138 -2.13 -5.14 18.73
N SER A 139 -3.22 -5.84 19.06
CA SER A 139 -4.48 -5.23 19.46
C SER A 139 -4.41 -4.63 20.87
N PRO A 140 -5.40 -3.80 21.29
CA PRO A 140 -5.48 -3.31 22.66
C PRO A 140 -5.49 -4.40 23.73
N ASP A 141 -6.00 -5.59 23.40
CA ASP A 141 -6.11 -6.73 24.31
C ASP A 141 -4.91 -7.70 24.22
N GLY A 142 -3.93 -7.39 23.38
CA GLY A 142 -2.73 -8.20 23.19
C GLY A 142 -2.48 -8.61 21.75
N VAL A 143 -1.56 -9.55 21.56
CA VAL A 143 -1.23 -10.05 20.20
C VAL A 143 -2.28 -11.06 19.77
N VAL A 144 -2.93 -10.79 18.63
CA VAL A 144 -3.96 -11.65 18.02
C VAL A 144 -3.49 -12.13 16.66
N ARG A 145 -3.79 -13.38 16.30
CA ARG A 145 -3.52 -13.92 14.97
C ARG A 145 -4.61 -13.49 14.00
N LEU A 146 -4.23 -13.21 12.75
CA LEU A 146 -5.10 -12.81 11.64
C LEU A 146 -5.02 -13.85 10.51
N PRO A 147 -5.69 -15.00 10.64
CA PRO A 147 -5.60 -16.07 9.64
C PRO A 147 -6.11 -15.64 8.26
N GLU A 148 -7.08 -14.71 8.22
CA GLU A 148 -7.67 -14.15 7.01
C GLU A 148 -6.68 -13.30 6.21
N ALA A 149 -5.67 -12.72 6.87
CA ALA A 149 -4.61 -11.94 6.23
C ALA A 149 -3.46 -12.81 5.69
N GLU A 150 -3.40 -14.08 6.13
CA GLU A 150 -2.33 -14.99 5.72
C GLU A 150 -2.43 -15.32 4.23
N GLY A 151 -1.30 -15.14 3.53
CA GLY A 151 -1.24 -15.29 2.09
C GLY A 151 -1.70 -14.06 1.27
N GLY A 152 -2.30 -13.03 1.91
CA GLY A 152 -2.63 -11.75 1.30
C GLY A 152 -1.50 -10.71 1.40
N VAL A 153 -0.61 -10.86 2.39
CA VAL A 153 0.49 -9.92 2.65
C VAL A 153 1.66 -10.15 1.70
N TRP A 154 2.18 -9.06 1.15
CA TRP A 154 3.37 -9.04 0.30
C TRP A 154 4.43 -8.11 0.90
N LEU A 155 5.68 -8.54 0.80
CA LEU A 155 6.82 -7.81 1.35
C LEU A 155 7.82 -7.43 0.25
N ARG A 156 8.38 -6.24 0.38
CA ARG A 156 9.57 -5.80 -0.34
C ARG A 156 10.73 -5.73 0.65
N PRO A 157 11.69 -6.66 0.59
CA PRO A 157 12.88 -6.57 1.43
C PRO A 157 13.61 -5.25 1.18
N GLY A 158 13.89 -4.53 2.26
CA GLY A 158 14.66 -3.30 2.26
C GLY A 158 15.93 -3.46 3.10
N LEU A 159 16.23 -2.46 3.93
CA LEU A 159 17.39 -2.49 4.83
C LEU A 159 17.33 -3.61 5.88
N ALA A 160 16.14 -4.13 6.17
CA ALA A 160 15.96 -5.27 7.07
C ALA A 160 16.48 -6.60 6.48
N GLY A 161 16.67 -6.67 5.16
CA GLY A 161 16.97 -7.92 4.47
C GLY A 161 15.77 -8.87 4.41
N PRO A 162 15.99 -10.11 3.92
CA PRO A 162 14.93 -11.13 3.88
C PRO A 162 14.46 -11.50 5.28
N LEU A 163 13.13 -11.63 5.47
CA LEU A 163 12.52 -12.06 6.71
C LEU A 163 12.31 -13.57 6.73
N ASP A 164 12.36 -14.15 7.92
CA ASP A 164 12.21 -15.60 8.14
C ASP A 164 10.72 -15.98 8.23
N PRO A 165 10.13 -16.70 7.25
CA PRO A 165 8.72 -17.06 7.27
C PRO A 165 8.35 -18.10 8.34
N ALA A 166 9.32 -18.73 9.01
CA ALA A 166 9.06 -19.59 10.17
C ALA A 166 8.70 -18.77 11.43
N ARG A 167 8.75 -17.44 11.35
CA ARG A 167 8.37 -16.52 12.42
C ARG A 167 7.21 -15.66 11.96
N GLU A 168 6.43 -15.16 12.93
CA GLU A 168 5.29 -14.29 12.68
C GLU A 168 5.71 -12.86 12.26
N LEU A 169 4.82 -12.20 11.51
CA LEU A 169 4.73 -10.74 11.45
C LEU A 169 3.68 -10.27 12.45
N VAL A 170 3.97 -9.21 13.20
CA VAL A 170 3.00 -8.57 14.08
C VAL A 170 2.84 -7.12 13.65
N PHE A 171 1.68 -6.79 13.12
CA PHE A 171 1.32 -5.43 12.71
C PHE A 171 0.96 -4.56 13.90
N ASP A 172 1.23 -3.27 13.82
CA ASP A 172 0.60 -2.29 14.69
C ASP A 172 -0.92 -2.28 14.46
N TRP A 173 -1.67 -1.96 15.51
CA TRP A 173 -3.14 -1.91 15.44
C TRP A 173 -3.62 -0.65 14.72
N ARG A 174 -4.74 -0.79 14.00
CA ARG A 174 -5.54 0.29 13.44
C ARG A 174 -7.00 -0.15 13.35
N GLU A 175 -7.92 0.81 13.26
CA GLU A 175 -9.34 0.55 13.02
C GLU A 175 -9.55 0.01 11.58
N GLY A 176 -10.61 -0.77 11.35
CA GLY A 176 -10.92 -1.38 10.07
C GLY A 176 -10.01 -2.56 9.73
N ASP A 177 -9.61 -2.69 8.47
CA ASP A 177 -8.67 -3.73 8.04
C ASP A 177 -7.28 -3.45 8.59
N VAL A 178 -6.75 -4.40 9.35
CA VAL A 178 -5.44 -4.26 10.01
C VAL A 178 -4.28 -4.41 9.03
N THR A 179 -4.46 -5.17 7.93
CA THR A 179 -3.40 -5.43 6.94
C THR A 179 -3.61 -4.75 5.63
#